data_b8438f0b9f6c81ac39cf4c6cb5f316c9
#
_entry.id   b8438f0b9f6c81ac39cf4c6cb5f316c9
#
_cell.length_a   1.000
_cell.length_b   1.000
_cell.length_c   1.000
_cell.angle_alpha   90.00
_cell.angle_beta   90.00
_cell.angle_gamma   90.00
#
_symmetry.space_group_name_H-M   'P 1'
#
loop_
_entity.id
_entity.type
_entity.pdbx_description
1 polymer ?
#
loop_
_entity_poly.entity_id
_entity_poly.type
_entity_poly.pdbx_seq_one_letter_code
_entity_poly.pdbx_strand_id
1 'polypeptide(L)'
;MKFYTDKQKYDVLTKPFAQIYRKMNVLLKVGQLLMENGANTSFLIQQLHKAGAFMGIPKEYLNIHVAYTTLMINISHGDKSYTSFRKTPNHGVNMTVIYAVTNVLWRALERNYSLASLEMALAHIEKYPGSYSVALKALSSAIACGSFSILFGGDIISAIATCFCAALGFMARYLCLENHVNPYVATMIATFMCMLSSYGLYMLFPNDMVVYALIASTLFMIPGIPLINGIIDIISNHFMSGVTRLMSTVLVMSSMSLGIALMLQFHIDPTFFVATIKPNYVMFDQLVAGFCAATLFAVIFNAPYRLLPYIGLGGVACVGVRNILFIQFDLPLAAASFIGAGTAALLISRFVSSLKGSTTIMIIASVIPLVPGVLLYRFISDTFQFGSLSLTDIQAWLQVGITGFLTVIGIASGAAVPNILAERSIQKRRQERIEKALAARRQRGLAITECHANESGQLLCQRPTSEGLEEVVIEEDFVNHLINDEIDGRSTKKE
;
A
#
# COMPACT_ATOMS: atom_id res chain seq x y z
N MET A 1 -19.30 32.94 -2.30
CA MET A 1 -19.40 31.81 -3.26
C MET A 1 -20.87 31.60 -3.56
N LYS A 2 -21.35 31.95 -4.77
CA LYS A 2 -22.76 31.77 -5.17
C LYS A 2 -22.97 30.30 -5.46
N PHE A 3 -23.83 29.65 -4.70
CA PHE A 3 -24.31 28.29 -4.99
C PHE A 3 -25.11 28.33 -6.29
N TYR A 4 -24.68 27.58 -7.29
CA TYR A 4 -25.47 27.36 -8.51
C TYR A 4 -26.71 26.57 -8.15
N THR A 5 -27.89 27.03 -8.60
CA THR A 5 -29.16 26.30 -8.45
C THR A 5 -29.10 25.01 -9.28
N ASP A 6 -29.83 23.97 -8.88
CA ASP A 6 -29.82 22.65 -9.55
C ASP A 6 -30.13 22.72 -11.06
N LYS A 7 -30.94 23.69 -11.47
CA LYS A 7 -31.25 23.93 -12.89
C LYS A 7 -30.04 24.38 -13.72
N GLN A 8 -29.11 25.17 -13.14
CA GLN A 8 -27.86 25.57 -13.78
C GLN A 8 -26.86 24.42 -13.86
N LYS A 9 -26.95 23.47 -12.95
CA LYS A 9 -26.15 22.24 -12.96
C LYS A 9 -26.53 21.31 -14.11
N TYR A 10 -27.83 21.25 -14.44
CA TYR A 10 -28.38 20.47 -15.56
C TYR A 10 -27.98 21.07 -16.93
N ASP A 11 -28.04 22.38 -17.10
CA ASP A 11 -27.67 23.07 -18.35
C ASP A 11 -26.17 22.94 -18.68
N VAL A 12 -25.32 22.79 -17.68
CA VAL A 12 -23.87 22.52 -17.87
C VAL A 12 -23.62 21.07 -18.29
N LEU A 13 -24.49 20.13 -17.91
CA LEU A 13 -24.33 18.70 -18.23
C LEU A 13 -24.70 18.33 -19.67
N THR A 14 -25.43 19.18 -20.40
CA THR A 14 -25.88 18.94 -21.79
C THR A 14 -24.89 19.42 -22.84
N LYS A 15 -23.81 20.15 -22.47
CA LYS A 15 -22.80 20.65 -23.41
C LYS A 15 -21.63 19.65 -23.59
N PRO A 16 -20.97 19.61 -24.74
CA PRO A 16 -19.78 18.73 -24.97
C PRO A 16 -18.69 18.90 -23.90
N PHE A 17 -18.57 20.09 -23.32
CA PHE A 17 -17.68 20.39 -22.21
C PHE A 17 -18.03 19.61 -20.94
N ALA A 18 -19.30 19.39 -20.66
CA ALA A 18 -19.76 18.68 -19.49
C ALA A 18 -19.39 17.19 -19.51
N GLN A 19 -19.40 16.57 -20.67
CA GLN A 19 -18.99 15.17 -20.81
C GLN A 19 -17.47 14.99 -20.54
N ILE A 20 -16.64 15.90 -21.04
CA ILE A 20 -15.18 15.86 -20.76
C ILE A 20 -14.92 16.10 -19.27
N TYR A 21 -15.61 17.08 -18.67
CA TYR A 21 -15.49 17.37 -17.24
C TYR A 21 -15.92 16.18 -16.36
N ARG A 22 -17.00 15.49 -16.73
CA ARG A 22 -17.45 14.27 -16.04
C ARG A 22 -16.40 13.16 -16.11
N LYS A 23 -15.84 12.90 -17.32
CA LYS A 23 -14.76 11.92 -17.51
C LYS A 23 -13.53 12.27 -16.68
N MET A 24 -13.15 13.56 -16.64
CA MET A 24 -12.03 14.03 -15.81
C MET A 24 -12.28 13.81 -14.32
N ASN A 25 -13.49 14.06 -13.83
CA ASN A 25 -13.84 13.81 -12.44
C ASN A 25 -13.74 12.34 -12.05
N VAL A 26 -14.15 11.43 -12.95
CA VAL A 26 -13.97 9.98 -12.74
C VAL A 26 -12.49 9.61 -12.67
N LEU A 27 -11.67 10.12 -13.57
CA LEU A 27 -10.22 9.89 -13.55
C LEU A 27 -9.59 10.41 -12.24
N LEU A 28 -9.94 11.64 -11.85
CA LEU A 28 -9.45 12.24 -10.61
C LEU A 28 -9.91 11.42 -9.39
N LYS A 29 -11.13 10.85 -9.42
CA LYS A 29 -11.63 9.99 -8.34
C LYS A 29 -10.89 8.67 -8.25
N VAL A 30 -10.65 8.01 -9.39
CA VAL A 30 -9.82 6.80 -9.45
C VAL A 30 -8.43 7.07 -8.89
N GLY A 31 -7.79 8.16 -9.34
CA GLY A 31 -6.46 8.51 -8.88
C GLY A 31 -6.43 8.87 -7.40
N GLN A 32 -7.41 9.62 -6.89
CA GLN A 32 -7.53 9.95 -5.48
C GLN A 32 -7.61 8.67 -4.62
N LEU A 33 -8.54 7.76 -4.95
CA LEU A 33 -8.70 6.51 -4.20
C LEU A 33 -7.42 5.68 -4.17
N LEU A 34 -6.68 5.62 -5.28
CA LEU A 34 -5.42 4.89 -5.33
C LEU A 34 -4.31 5.57 -4.53
N MET A 35 -4.19 6.91 -4.61
CA MET A 35 -3.15 7.68 -3.89
C MET A 35 -3.36 7.63 -2.38
N GLU A 36 -4.58 7.89 -1.92
CA GLU A 36 -4.92 7.92 -0.50
C GLU A 36 -4.77 6.56 0.18
N ASN A 37 -4.77 5.46 -0.61
CA ASN A 37 -4.65 4.10 -0.10
C ASN A 37 -3.29 3.44 -0.36
N GLY A 38 -2.27 4.19 -0.79
CA GLY A 38 -0.89 3.74 -0.79
C GLY A 38 -0.40 3.10 -2.09
N ALA A 39 -1.07 3.31 -3.23
CA ALA A 39 -0.56 2.88 -4.53
C ALA A 39 0.70 3.65 -4.93
N ASN A 40 1.66 2.97 -5.60
CA ASN A 40 2.80 3.66 -6.19
C ASN A 40 2.41 4.41 -7.47
N THR A 41 3.23 5.39 -7.86
CA THR A 41 2.92 6.32 -8.95
C THR A 41 2.80 5.61 -10.29
N SER A 42 3.69 4.69 -10.62
CA SER A 42 3.66 3.95 -11.89
C SER A 42 2.38 3.11 -12.03
N PHE A 43 1.99 2.41 -10.94
CA PHE A 43 0.75 1.63 -10.93
C PHE A 43 -0.49 2.52 -11.07
N LEU A 44 -0.53 3.65 -10.36
CA LEU A 44 -1.60 4.63 -10.45
C LEU A 44 -1.79 5.13 -11.89
N ILE A 45 -0.71 5.56 -12.55
CA ILE A 45 -0.73 6.02 -13.95
C ILE A 45 -1.28 4.93 -14.87
N GLN A 46 -0.86 3.67 -14.67
CA GLN A 46 -1.40 2.54 -15.44
C GLN A 46 -2.91 2.37 -15.26
N GLN A 47 -3.44 2.52 -14.03
CA GLN A 47 -4.89 2.42 -13.78
C GLN A 47 -5.64 3.61 -14.40
N LEU A 48 -5.07 4.81 -14.37
CA LEU A 48 -5.67 5.99 -15.01
C LEU A 48 -5.72 5.85 -16.53
N HIS A 49 -4.67 5.34 -17.17
CA HIS A 49 -4.71 5.02 -18.60
C HIS A 49 -5.77 3.96 -18.94
N LYS A 50 -5.95 2.97 -18.07
CA LYS A 50 -7.01 1.95 -18.23
C LYS A 50 -8.40 2.58 -18.12
N ALA A 51 -8.62 3.46 -17.14
CA ALA A 51 -9.87 4.18 -16.99
C ALA A 51 -10.12 5.14 -18.17
N GLY A 52 -9.07 5.81 -18.67
CA GLY A 52 -9.14 6.63 -19.89
C GLY A 52 -9.55 5.81 -21.11
N ALA A 53 -8.94 4.65 -21.33
CA ALA A 53 -9.27 3.73 -22.41
C ALA A 53 -10.74 3.28 -22.36
N PHE A 54 -11.24 2.96 -21.14
CA PHE A 54 -12.66 2.66 -20.93
C PHE A 54 -13.59 3.81 -21.39
N MET A 55 -13.20 5.05 -21.11
CA MET A 55 -13.96 6.26 -21.49
C MET A 55 -13.70 6.74 -22.92
N GLY A 56 -12.91 5.99 -23.72
CA GLY A 56 -12.57 6.35 -25.09
C GLY A 56 -11.56 7.48 -25.21
N ILE A 57 -10.74 7.72 -24.17
CA ILE A 57 -9.66 8.71 -24.22
C ILE A 57 -8.35 7.97 -24.56
N PRO A 58 -7.75 8.21 -25.72
CA PRO A 58 -6.46 7.65 -26.09
C PRO A 58 -5.35 8.07 -25.13
N LYS A 59 -4.37 7.20 -24.96
CA LYS A 59 -3.24 7.43 -24.04
C LYS A 59 -2.46 8.70 -24.40
N GLU A 60 -2.35 9.00 -25.67
CA GLU A 60 -1.62 10.14 -26.23
C GLU A 60 -2.23 11.50 -25.86
N TYR A 61 -3.54 11.52 -25.57
CA TYR A 61 -4.26 12.74 -25.19
C TYR A 61 -4.40 12.90 -23.67
N LEU A 62 -3.95 11.91 -22.89
CA LEU A 62 -4.08 11.88 -21.42
C LEU A 62 -2.73 12.11 -20.76
N ASN A 63 -2.49 13.34 -20.32
CA ASN A 63 -1.30 13.71 -19.57
C ASN A 63 -1.61 13.67 -18.06
N ILE A 64 -0.81 12.91 -17.32
CA ILE A 64 -1.02 12.66 -15.88
C ILE A 64 0.21 13.14 -15.13
N HIS A 65 0.02 14.06 -14.20
CA HIS A 65 1.06 14.52 -13.30
C HIS A 65 0.67 14.15 -11.86
N VAL A 66 1.54 13.39 -11.19
CA VAL A 66 1.33 12.91 -9.84
C VAL A 66 2.39 13.50 -8.92
N ALA A 67 1.96 14.32 -7.97
CA ALA A 67 2.73 14.68 -6.80
C ALA A 67 2.15 13.97 -5.58
N TYR A 68 2.88 13.86 -4.48
CA TYR A 68 2.43 13.08 -3.31
C TYR A 68 1.06 13.52 -2.77
N THR A 69 0.77 14.82 -2.77
CA THR A 69 -0.47 15.40 -2.23
C THR A 69 -1.42 15.93 -3.31
N THR A 70 -1.07 15.80 -4.59
CA THR A 70 -1.86 16.40 -5.66
C THR A 70 -1.80 15.55 -6.91
N LEU A 71 -2.96 15.28 -7.49
CA LEU A 71 -3.12 14.68 -8.81
C LEU A 71 -3.61 15.74 -9.78
N MET A 72 -2.89 15.92 -10.88
CA MET A 72 -3.30 16.77 -11.99
C MET A 72 -3.45 15.93 -13.26
N ILE A 73 -4.56 16.12 -13.94
CA ILE A 73 -4.88 15.44 -15.20
C ILE A 73 -5.18 16.50 -16.25
N ASN A 74 -4.53 16.35 -17.39
CA ASN A 74 -4.79 17.15 -18.58
C ASN A 74 -5.24 16.24 -19.71
N ILE A 75 -6.31 16.61 -20.39
CA ILE A 75 -6.80 15.98 -21.63
C ILE A 75 -6.65 17.01 -22.75
N SER A 76 -5.76 16.73 -23.70
CA SER A 76 -5.49 17.59 -24.84
C SER A 76 -5.91 16.89 -26.13
N HIS A 77 -6.66 17.59 -26.98
CA HIS A 77 -7.05 17.11 -28.30
C HIS A 77 -7.13 18.29 -29.32
N GLY A 78 -6.26 18.28 -30.29
CA GLY A 78 -6.09 19.43 -31.21
C GLY A 78 -5.73 20.71 -30.45
N ASP A 79 -6.41 21.80 -30.70
CA ASP A 79 -6.17 23.10 -30.06
C ASP A 79 -6.85 23.25 -28.69
N LYS A 80 -7.57 22.21 -28.21
CA LYS A 80 -8.28 22.25 -26.96
C LYS A 80 -7.56 21.44 -25.89
N SER A 81 -7.35 22.07 -24.72
CA SER A 81 -6.70 21.45 -23.57
C SER A 81 -7.54 21.71 -22.32
N TYR A 82 -7.83 20.64 -21.59
CA TYR A 82 -8.64 20.67 -20.35
C TYR A 82 -7.80 20.13 -19.20
N THR A 83 -7.52 20.96 -18.22
CA THR A 83 -6.74 20.59 -17.05
C THR A 83 -7.61 20.66 -15.79
N SER A 84 -7.52 19.64 -14.94
CA SER A 84 -8.13 19.64 -13.62
C SER A 84 -7.21 18.96 -12.63
N PHE A 85 -7.33 19.34 -11.34
CA PHE A 85 -6.52 18.79 -10.29
C PHE A 85 -7.35 18.47 -9.05
N ARG A 86 -6.84 17.55 -8.23
CA ARG A 86 -7.43 17.19 -6.94
C ARG A 86 -6.34 17.05 -5.89
N LYS A 87 -6.56 17.66 -4.72
CA LYS A 87 -5.72 17.46 -3.55
C LYS A 87 -6.08 16.14 -2.88
N THR A 88 -5.06 15.43 -2.41
CA THR A 88 -5.15 14.15 -1.67
C THR A 88 -4.42 14.32 -0.34
N PRO A 89 -5.06 14.91 0.68
CA PRO A 89 -4.42 15.23 1.95
C PRO A 89 -4.19 14.00 2.83
N ASN A 90 -5.00 12.95 2.65
CA ASN A 90 -4.94 11.76 3.48
C ASN A 90 -4.06 10.70 2.81
N HIS A 91 -3.11 10.17 3.57
CA HIS A 91 -2.25 9.09 3.12
C HIS A 91 -2.32 7.94 4.11
N GLY A 92 -2.96 6.88 3.70
CA GLY A 92 -3.04 5.63 4.43
C GLY A 92 -2.58 4.46 3.56
N VAL A 93 -2.77 3.26 4.08
CA VAL A 93 -2.58 2.03 3.30
C VAL A 93 -3.83 1.17 3.47
N ASN A 94 -4.56 0.97 2.37
CA ASN A 94 -5.68 0.03 2.32
C ASN A 94 -5.64 -0.76 1.00
N MET A 95 -5.17 -1.99 1.08
CA MET A 95 -5.01 -2.86 -0.08
C MET A 95 -6.35 -3.30 -0.67
N THR A 96 -7.41 -3.40 0.15
CA THR A 96 -8.77 -3.75 -0.30
C THR A 96 -9.30 -2.69 -1.26
N VAL A 97 -9.12 -1.40 -0.95
CA VAL A 97 -9.55 -0.32 -1.85
C VAL A 97 -8.81 -0.37 -3.19
N ILE A 98 -7.48 -0.56 -3.16
CA ILE A 98 -6.69 -0.64 -4.39
C ILE A 98 -7.11 -1.86 -5.23
N TYR A 99 -7.35 -3.01 -4.58
CA TYR A 99 -7.85 -4.22 -5.22
C TYR A 99 -9.24 -4.00 -5.83
N ALA A 100 -10.18 -3.41 -5.08
CA ALA A 100 -11.54 -3.14 -5.54
C ALA A 100 -11.56 -2.18 -6.74
N VAL A 101 -10.83 -1.06 -6.67
CA VAL A 101 -10.72 -0.10 -7.80
C VAL A 101 -10.15 -0.79 -9.03
N THR A 102 -9.10 -1.60 -8.88
CA THR A 102 -8.47 -2.31 -10.00
C THR A 102 -9.44 -3.29 -10.65
N ASN A 103 -10.20 -4.04 -9.86
CA ASN A 103 -11.17 -5.02 -10.35
C ASN A 103 -12.37 -4.33 -11.03
N VAL A 104 -12.89 -3.27 -10.44
CA VAL A 104 -13.98 -2.48 -11.05
C VAL A 104 -13.56 -1.94 -12.41
N LEU A 105 -12.34 -1.42 -12.55
CA LEU A 105 -11.81 -0.95 -13.83
C LEU A 105 -11.67 -2.08 -14.86
N TRP A 106 -11.24 -3.29 -14.46
CA TRP A 106 -11.18 -4.44 -15.36
C TRP A 106 -12.57 -4.90 -15.78
N ARG A 107 -13.52 -4.98 -14.83
CA ARG A 107 -14.91 -5.36 -15.13
C ARG A 107 -15.57 -4.33 -16.04
N ALA A 108 -15.33 -3.03 -15.81
CA ALA A 108 -15.84 -1.99 -16.67
C ALA A 108 -15.38 -2.14 -18.12
N LEU A 109 -14.11 -2.55 -18.35
CA LEU A 109 -13.59 -2.83 -19.67
C LEU A 109 -14.15 -4.11 -20.30
N GLU A 110 -14.25 -5.21 -19.52
CA GLU A 110 -14.67 -6.53 -20.01
C GLU A 110 -16.20 -6.66 -20.13
N ARG A 111 -16.97 -5.95 -19.31
CA ARG A 111 -18.43 -5.98 -19.28
C ARG A 111 -19.03 -4.65 -19.75
N ASN A 112 -20.35 -4.65 -19.91
CA ASN A 112 -21.09 -3.50 -20.41
C ASN A 112 -21.39 -2.45 -19.32
N TYR A 113 -20.36 -1.95 -18.64
CA TYR A 113 -20.54 -0.87 -17.67
C TYR A 113 -20.78 0.45 -18.38
N SER A 114 -21.74 1.24 -17.87
CA SER A 114 -21.90 2.65 -18.20
C SER A 114 -20.92 3.50 -17.38
N LEU A 115 -20.71 4.75 -17.77
CA LEU A 115 -19.91 5.70 -16.99
C LEU A 115 -20.54 5.92 -15.60
N ALA A 116 -21.87 5.96 -15.53
CA ALA A 116 -22.62 6.10 -14.28
C ALA A 116 -22.43 4.89 -13.34
N SER A 117 -22.44 3.65 -13.88
CA SER A 117 -22.16 2.46 -13.08
C SER A 117 -20.74 2.48 -12.51
N LEU A 118 -19.76 2.98 -13.27
CA LEU A 118 -18.40 3.16 -12.76
C LEU A 118 -18.34 4.22 -11.66
N GLU A 119 -19.02 5.35 -11.83
CA GLU A 119 -19.09 6.41 -10.81
C GLU A 119 -19.72 5.91 -9.50
N MET A 120 -20.82 5.17 -9.58
CA MET A 120 -21.46 4.57 -8.41
C MET A 120 -20.55 3.56 -7.71
N ALA A 121 -19.90 2.68 -8.46
CA ALA A 121 -18.96 1.71 -7.89
C ALA A 121 -17.80 2.39 -7.18
N LEU A 122 -17.23 3.45 -7.74
CA LEU A 122 -16.16 4.22 -7.10
C LEU A 122 -16.66 4.97 -5.84
N ALA A 123 -17.87 5.53 -5.88
CA ALA A 123 -18.47 6.18 -4.72
C ALA A 123 -18.76 5.18 -3.59
N HIS A 124 -19.19 3.96 -3.93
CA HIS A 124 -19.39 2.90 -2.96
C HIS A 124 -18.07 2.45 -2.31
N ILE A 125 -17.02 2.25 -3.10
CA ILE A 125 -15.68 1.90 -2.57
C ILE A 125 -15.18 2.99 -1.61
N GLU A 126 -15.43 4.27 -1.91
CA GLU A 126 -15.06 5.37 -1.02
C GLU A 126 -15.84 5.34 0.29
N LYS A 127 -17.16 5.12 0.23
CA LYS A 127 -18.05 5.11 1.39
C LYS A 127 -17.78 3.88 2.29
N TYR A 128 -17.44 2.73 1.67
CA TYR A 128 -17.23 1.46 2.36
C TYR A 128 -15.87 0.86 1.99
N PRO A 129 -14.76 1.40 2.50
CA PRO A 129 -13.41 1.03 2.04
C PRO A 129 -12.97 -0.38 2.45
N GLY A 130 -13.78 -1.16 3.14
CA GLY A 130 -13.45 -2.47 3.69
C GLY A 130 -12.28 -2.38 4.68
N SER A 131 -12.50 -2.83 5.90
CA SER A 131 -11.48 -2.79 6.93
C SER A 131 -11.68 -3.91 7.93
N TYR A 132 -10.58 -4.54 8.36
CA TYR A 132 -10.62 -5.45 9.49
C TYR A 132 -10.94 -4.70 10.80
N SER A 133 -11.52 -5.41 11.77
CA SER A 133 -11.80 -4.85 13.09
C SER A 133 -10.50 -4.38 13.78
N VAL A 134 -10.63 -3.39 14.63
CA VAL A 134 -9.50 -2.83 15.41
C VAL A 134 -8.82 -3.92 16.24
N ALA A 135 -9.61 -4.80 16.86
CA ALA A 135 -9.11 -5.91 17.64
C ALA A 135 -8.25 -6.88 16.81
N LEU A 136 -8.70 -7.21 15.57
CA LEU A 136 -7.92 -8.08 14.68
C LEU A 136 -6.63 -7.40 14.21
N LYS A 137 -6.65 -6.09 13.94
CA LYS A 137 -5.44 -5.34 13.61
C LYS A 137 -4.46 -5.27 14.78
N ALA A 138 -4.96 -5.07 16.00
CA ALA A 138 -4.13 -5.07 17.20
C ALA A 138 -3.46 -6.44 17.41
N LEU A 139 -4.23 -7.54 17.31
CA LEU A 139 -3.70 -8.89 17.40
C LEU A 139 -2.68 -9.18 16.29
N SER A 140 -2.99 -8.76 15.05
CA SER A 140 -2.08 -8.92 13.91
C SER A 140 -0.80 -8.14 14.11
N SER A 141 -0.87 -6.91 14.63
CA SER A 141 0.30 -6.09 14.96
C SER A 141 1.16 -6.76 16.02
N ALA A 142 0.53 -7.29 17.07
CA ALA A 142 1.21 -8.00 18.15
C ALA A 142 2.00 -9.20 17.60
N ILE A 143 1.33 -10.13 16.93
CA ILE A 143 1.97 -11.36 16.43
C ILE A 143 2.98 -11.04 15.31
N ALA A 144 2.73 -10.06 14.47
CA ALA A 144 3.69 -9.62 13.45
C ALA A 144 4.99 -9.11 14.09
N CYS A 145 4.90 -8.27 15.12
CA CYS A 145 6.07 -7.79 15.84
C CYS A 145 6.78 -8.93 16.61
N GLY A 146 6.03 -9.86 17.22
CA GLY A 146 6.60 -11.06 17.82
C GLY A 146 7.37 -11.92 16.81
N SER A 147 6.85 -12.04 15.59
CA SER A 147 7.56 -12.72 14.49
C SER A 147 8.86 -12.00 14.12
N PHE A 148 8.90 -10.68 14.13
CA PHE A 148 10.15 -9.92 13.93
C PHE A 148 11.17 -10.16 15.04
N SER A 149 10.74 -10.34 16.30
CA SER A 149 11.64 -10.72 17.39
C SER A 149 12.38 -12.02 17.05
N ILE A 150 11.67 -13.04 16.54
CA ILE A 150 12.29 -14.30 16.09
C ILE A 150 13.22 -14.08 14.90
N LEU A 151 12.83 -13.23 13.92
CA LEU A 151 13.68 -12.89 12.78
C LEU A 151 15.00 -12.22 13.19
N PHE A 152 15.04 -11.57 14.33
CA PHE A 152 16.25 -10.93 14.88
C PHE A 152 17.08 -11.85 15.76
N GLY A 153 16.65 -13.10 16.00
CA GLY A 153 17.35 -14.08 16.80
C GLY A 153 16.81 -14.24 18.22
N GLY A 154 15.69 -13.62 18.52
CA GLY A 154 14.97 -13.86 19.79
C GLY A 154 14.35 -15.25 19.84
N ASP A 155 13.97 -15.66 21.03
CA ASP A 155 13.26 -16.91 21.31
C ASP A 155 11.74 -16.70 21.45
N ILE A 156 11.01 -17.75 21.79
CA ILE A 156 9.56 -17.69 21.98
C ILE A 156 9.16 -16.77 23.15
N ILE A 157 10.00 -16.64 24.18
CA ILE A 157 9.75 -15.75 25.33
C ILE A 157 9.83 -14.30 24.86
N SER A 158 10.86 -13.97 24.09
CA SER A 158 11.00 -12.64 23.48
C SER A 158 9.85 -12.32 22.53
N ALA A 159 9.38 -13.31 21.77
CA ALA A 159 8.24 -13.13 20.87
C ALA A 159 6.95 -12.83 21.65
N ILE A 160 6.65 -13.56 22.73
CA ILE A 160 5.48 -13.32 23.59
C ILE A 160 5.56 -11.94 24.25
N ALA A 161 6.71 -11.58 24.81
CA ALA A 161 6.94 -10.26 25.40
C ALA A 161 6.71 -9.14 24.35
N THR A 162 7.25 -9.33 23.16
CA THR A 162 7.07 -8.40 22.03
C THR A 162 5.60 -8.26 21.63
N CYS A 163 4.85 -9.37 21.56
CA CYS A 163 3.43 -9.35 21.25
C CYS A 163 2.65 -8.47 22.24
N PHE A 164 2.90 -8.64 23.52
CA PHE A 164 2.25 -7.86 24.58
C PHE A 164 2.57 -6.37 24.45
N CYS A 165 3.84 -6.01 24.31
CA CYS A 165 4.27 -4.62 24.21
C CYS A 165 3.76 -3.94 22.93
N ALA A 166 3.79 -4.65 21.80
CA ALA A 166 3.27 -4.14 20.53
C ALA A 166 1.75 -3.93 20.56
N ALA A 167 1.00 -4.80 21.25
CA ALA A 167 -0.44 -4.62 21.43
C ALA A 167 -0.77 -3.34 22.21
N LEU A 168 -0.03 -3.08 23.30
CA LEU A 168 -0.18 -1.84 24.09
C LEU A 168 0.17 -0.59 23.26
N GLY A 169 1.28 -0.62 22.53
CA GLY A 169 1.67 0.48 21.66
C GLY A 169 0.67 0.72 20.51
N PHE A 170 0.15 -0.35 19.91
CA PHE A 170 -0.89 -0.23 18.88
C PHE A 170 -2.16 0.43 19.44
N MET A 171 -2.60 0.01 20.63
CA MET A 171 -3.77 0.57 21.29
C MET A 171 -3.56 2.05 21.63
N ALA A 172 -2.39 2.40 22.17
CA ALA A 172 -2.04 3.80 22.45
C ALA A 172 -2.10 4.67 21.20
N ARG A 173 -1.51 4.17 20.07
CA ARG A 173 -1.56 4.87 18.78
C ARG A 173 -2.99 5.01 18.27
N TYR A 174 -3.79 3.94 18.35
CA TYR A 174 -5.18 3.94 17.90
C TYR A 174 -5.99 4.99 18.67
N LEU A 175 -5.91 5.00 20.00
CA LEU A 175 -6.61 5.98 20.84
C LEU A 175 -6.20 7.43 20.54
N CYS A 176 -4.91 7.67 20.32
CA CYS A 176 -4.43 9.00 19.93
C CYS A 176 -5.03 9.45 18.60
N LEU A 177 -5.05 8.57 17.58
CA LEU A 177 -5.58 8.89 16.27
C LEU A 177 -7.11 9.08 16.28
N GLU A 178 -7.83 8.31 17.08
CA GLU A 178 -9.27 8.46 17.27
C GLU A 178 -9.62 9.80 17.91
N ASN A 179 -8.77 10.29 18.84
CA ASN A 179 -8.89 11.61 19.44
C ASN A 179 -8.27 12.75 18.59
N HIS A 180 -8.08 12.53 17.29
CA HIS A 180 -7.55 13.52 16.34
C HIS A 180 -6.17 14.09 16.68
N VAL A 181 -5.35 13.38 17.48
CA VAL A 181 -3.96 13.75 17.75
C VAL A 181 -3.15 13.64 16.46
N ASN A 182 -2.22 14.58 16.27
CA ASN A 182 -1.35 14.56 15.10
C ASN A 182 -0.65 13.19 14.94
N PRO A 183 -0.63 12.59 13.74
CA PRO A 183 -0.08 11.24 13.50
C PRO A 183 1.38 11.06 13.94
N TYR A 184 2.19 12.08 13.85
CA TYR A 184 3.59 12.05 14.30
C TYR A 184 3.68 12.00 15.83
N VAL A 185 2.87 12.79 16.53
CA VAL A 185 2.78 12.76 18.01
C VAL A 185 2.19 11.42 18.47
N ALA A 186 1.17 10.92 17.81
CA ALA A 186 0.59 9.60 18.09
C ALA A 186 1.65 8.48 17.96
N THR A 187 2.52 8.57 16.95
CA THR A 187 3.63 7.62 16.74
C THR A 187 4.67 7.73 17.86
N MET A 188 5.04 8.94 18.26
CA MET A 188 5.97 9.19 19.39
C MET A 188 5.44 8.58 20.70
N ILE A 189 4.17 8.85 21.05
CA ILE A 189 3.52 8.30 22.23
C ILE A 189 3.46 6.77 22.19
N ALA A 190 3.09 6.21 21.04
CA ALA A 190 3.01 4.76 20.87
C ALA A 190 4.39 4.09 21.02
N THR A 191 5.44 4.69 20.46
CA THR A 191 6.81 4.20 20.62
C THR A 191 7.24 4.25 22.08
N PHE A 192 6.99 5.36 22.77
CA PHE A 192 7.26 5.50 24.19
C PHE A 192 6.54 4.42 25.01
N MET A 193 5.26 4.15 24.72
CA MET A 193 4.47 3.10 25.39
C MET A 193 5.00 1.69 25.12
N CYS A 194 5.44 1.38 23.91
CA CYS A 194 6.12 0.12 23.59
C CYS A 194 7.39 -0.05 24.44
N MET A 195 8.23 0.98 24.48
CA MET A 195 9.48 0.96 25.24
C MET A 195 9.23 0.85 26.74
N LEU A 196 8.29 1.63 27.28
CA LEU A 196 7.94 1.61 28.70
C LEU A 196 7.43 0.24 29.13
N SER A 197 6.55 -0.39 28.34
CA SER A 197 6.03 -1.72 28.64
C SER A 197 7.12 -2.80 28.52
N SER A 198 8.01 -2.70 27.54
CA SER A 198 9.12 -3.65 27.38
C SER A 198 10.11 -3.53 28.55
N TYR A 199 10.43 -2.31 28.96
CA TYR A 199 11.29 -2.07 30.13
C TYR A 199 10.65 -2.55 31.43
N GLY A 200 9.34 -2.31 31.61
CA GLY A 200 8.59 -2.83 32.77
C GLY A 200 8.62 -4.36 32.84
N LEU A 201 8.47 -5.05 31.69
CA LEU A 201 8.61 -6.50 31.65
C LEU A 201 10.03 -6.97 31.97
N TYR A 202 11.07 -6.27 31.52
CA TYR A 202 12.45 -6.57 31.85
C TYR A 202 12.71 -6.43 33.34
N MET A 203 12.17 -5.41 34.01
CA MET A 203 12.29 -5.21 35.43
C MET A 203 11.60 -6.31 36.25
N LEU A 204 10.48 -6.83 35.76
CA LEU A 204 9.75 -7.93 36.41
C LEU A 204 10.38 -9.31 36.16
N PHE A 205 10.93 -9.48 34.94
CA PHE A 205 11.53 -10.74 34.48
C PHE A 205 12.86 -10.44 33.81
N PRO A 206 13.96 -10.26 34.56
CA PRO A 206 15.27 -9.95 34.04
C PRO A 206 15.77 -11.11 33.14
N ASN A 207 15.59 -10.99 31.86
CA ASN A 207 16.02 -11.96 30.87
C ASN A 207 16.54 -11.20 29.64
N ASP A 208 17.76 -11.50 29.22
CA ASP A 208 18.39 -10.85 28.05
C ASP A 208 17.55 -10.99 26.78
N MET A 209 16.71 -12.01 26.67
CA MET A 209 15.80 -12.20 25.56
C MET A 209 14.67 -11.16 25.50
N VAL A 210 14.27 -10.55 26.63
CA VAL A 210 13.26 -9.47 26.66
C VAL A 210 13.77 -8.21 25.97
N VAL A 211 15.09 -8.03 25.84
CA VAL A 211 15.70 -6.92 25.11
C VAL A 211 15.23 -6.89 23.64
N TYR A 212 14.97 -8.04 23.02
CA TYR A 212 14.40 -8.09 21.67
C TYR A 212 13.00 -7.46 21.59
N ALA A 213 12.25 -7.46 22.69
CA ALA A 213 10.94 -6.82 22.76
C ALA A 213 11.03 -5.30 22.70
N LEU A 214 12.08 -4.69 23.24
CA LEU A 214 12.33 -3.25 23.13
C LEU A 214 12.45 -2.83 21.65
N ILE A 215 13.15 -3.63 20.86
CA ILE A 215 13.42 -3.33 19.45
C ILE A 215 12.22 -3.68 18.57
N ALA A 216 11.70 -4.91 18.72
CA ALA A 216 10.72 -5.45 17.80
C ALA A 216 9.30 -4.92 18.01
N SER A 217 8.92 -4.52 19.24
CA SER A 217 7.56 -4.06 19.55
C SER A 217 7.15 -2.78 18.79
N THR A 218 8.10 -1.96 18.37
CA THR A 218 7.84 -0.70 17.67
C THR A 218 7.70 -0.84 16.15
N LEU A 219 8.04 -2.01 15.59
CA LEU A 219 8.21 -2.19 14.13
C LEU A 219 6.93 -2.04 13.34
N PHE A 220 5.75 -2.23 13.93
CA PHE A 220 4.49 -2.01 13.24
C PHE A 220 4.26 -0.56 12.82
N MET A 221 5.00 0.40 13.40
CA MET A 221 4.91 1.82 13.08
C MET A 221 5.81 2.21 11.91
N ILE A 222 6.78 1.38 11.54
CA ILE A 222 7.71 1.68 10.45
C ILE A 222 6.94 1.75 9.13
N PRO A 223 7.02 2.87 8.42
CA PRO A 223 6.27 3.09 7.19
C PRO A 223 6.91 2.34 6.00
N GLY A 224 6.94 1.00 6.06
CA GLY A 224 7.63 0.15 5.07
C GLY A 224 7.07 0.32 3.65
N ILE A 225 5.74 0.44 3.48
CA ILE A 225 5.12 0.65 2.15
C ILE A 225 5.49 2.01 1.55
N PRO A 226 5.37 3.16 2.24
CA PRO A 226 5.85 4.43 1.74
C PRO A 226 7.35 4.43 1.42
N LEU A 227 8.16 3.74 2.23
CA LEU A 227 9.60 3.63 2.05
C LEU A 227 9.95 2.90 0.75
N ILE A 228 9.40 1.70 0.53
CA ILE A 228 9.63 0.90 -0.67
C ILE A 228 9.05 1.62 -1.90
N ASN A 229 7.83 2.13 -1.82
CA ASN A 229 7.20 2.88 -2.91
C ASN A 229 7.98 4.15 -3.26
N GLY A 230 8.57 4.83 -2.28
CA GLY A 230 9.41 6.02 -2.52
C GLY A 230 10.61 5.69 -3.41
N ILE A 231 11.31 4.61 -3.12
CA ILE A 231 12.43 4.14 -3.94
C ILE A 231 11.96 3.66 -5.32
N ILE A 232 10.87 2.89 -5.40
CA ILE A 232 10.30 2.44 -6.68
C ILE A 232 9.91 3.64 -7.55
N ASP A 233 9.31 4.68 -6.96
CA ASP A 233 8.92 5.89 -7.68
C ASP A 233 10.15 6.63 -8.23
N ILE A 234 11.26 6.72 -7.47
CA ILE A 234 12.54 7.32 -7.93
C ILE A 234 13.12 6.50 -9.08
N ILE A 235 13.21 5.17 -8.96
CA ILE A 235 13.72 4.28 -10.01
C ILE A 235 12.88 4.40 -11.29
N SER A 236 11.57 4.66 -11.13
CA SER A 236 10.62 4.84 -12.23
C SER A 236 10.54 6.29 -12.76
N ASN A 237 11.50 7.15 -12.43
CA ASN A 237 11.58 8.57 -12.82
C ASN A 237 10.43 9.47 -12.27
N HIS A 238 9.76 9.05 -11.22
CA HIS A 238 8.76 9.86 -10.51
C HIS A 238 9.37 10.54 -9.27
N PHE A 239 10.45 11.32 -9.47
CA PHE A 239 11.28 11.89 -8.41
C PHE A 239 10.49 12.68 -7.36
N MET A 240 9.58 13.57 -7.79
CA MET A 240 8.81 14.41 -6.86
C MET A 240 7.96 13.57 -5.90
N SER A 241 7.29 12.55 -6.41
CA SER A 241 6.49 11.64 -5.61
C SER A 241 7.37 10.78 -4.69
N GLY A 242 8.48 10.25 -5.23
CA GLY A 242 9.41 9.40 -4.48
C GLY A 242 10.09 10.12 -3.33
N VAL A 243 10.68 11.29 -3.59
CA VAL A 243 11.36 12.11 -2.55
C VAL A 243 10.39 12.52 -1.45
N THR A 244 9.18 12.95 -1.80
CA THR A 244 8.18 13.37 -0.81
C THR A 244 7.73 12.20 0.08
N ARG A 245 7.59 10.97 -0.48
CA ARG A 245 7.31 9.75 0.30
C ARG A 245 8.45 9.41 1.26
N LEU A 246 9.69 9.50 0.79
CA LEU A 246 10.86 9.27 1.64
C LEU A 246 10.95 10.30 2.77
N MET A 247 10.70 11.58 2.48
CA MET A 247 10.67 12.63 3.51
C MET A 247 9.58 12.37 4.56
N SER A 248 8.38 11.98 4.15
CA SER A 248 7.31 11.57 5.07
C SER A 248 7.73 10.38 5.94
N THR A 249 8.45 9.41 5.37
CA THR A 249 9.01 8.26 6.09
C THR A 249 10.03 8.69 7.14
N VAL A 250 10.94 9.60 6.78
CA VAL A 250 11.93 10.18 7.72
C VAL A 250 11.24 10.88 8.89
N LEU A 251 10.18 11.65 8.64
CA LEU A 251 9.42 12.31 9.71
C LEU A 251 8.77 11.30 10.68
N VAL A 252 8.19 10.21 10.18
CA VAL A 252 7.64 9.16 11.04
C VAL A 252 8.74 8.49 11.87
N MET A 253 9.87 8.15 11.26
CA MET A 253 11.01 7.54 11.96
C MET A 253 11.63 8.50 12.99
N SER A 254 11.71 9.79 12.69
CA SER A 254 12.14 10.82 13.65
C SER A 254 11.20 10.88 14.85
N SER A 255 9.88 10.78 14.63
CA SER A 255 8.90 10.74 15.71
C SER A 255 9.06 9.49 16.57
N MET A 256 9.36 8.32 15.97
CA MET A 256 9.72 7.11 16.72
C MET A 256 10.98 7.30 17.54
N SER A 257 12.04 7.88 16.96
CA SER A 257 13.30 8.14 17.64
C SER A 257 13.13 9.09 18.83
N LEU A 258 12.26 10.11 18.73
CA LEU A 258 11.92 10.97 19.86
C LEU A 258 11.22 10.20 20.98
N GLY A 259 10.31 9.26 20.67
CA GLY A 259 9.69 8.39 21.66
C GLY A 259 10.71 7.51 22.40
N ILE A 260 11.72 6.99 21.68
CA ILE A 260 12.84 6.24 22.27
C ILE A 260 13.69 7.17 23.15
N ALA A 261 14.06 8.36 22.65
CA ALA A 261 14.88 9.32 23.38
C ALA A 261 14.24 9.75 24.68
N LEU A 262 12.93 9.96 24.72
CA LEU A 262 12.18 10.22 25.94
C LEU A 262 12.31 9.07 26.95
N MET A 263 12.28 7.82 26.48
CA MET A 263 12.43 6.66 27.37
C MET A 263 13.84 6.54 27.93
N LEU A 264 14.87 6.90 27.17
CA LEU A 264 16.27 6.89 27.63
C LEU A 264 16.52 7.86 28.80
N GLN A 265 15.72 8.92 28.97
CA GLN A 265 15.83 9.82 30.10
C GLN A 265 15.54 9.14 31.45
N PHE A 266 14.92 7.96 31.46
CA PHE A 266 14.69 7.17 32.68
C PHE A 266 15.92 6.31 33.10
N HIS A 267 17.14 6.70 32.65
CA HIS A 267 18.42 6.05 33.01
C HIS A 267 18.48 4.55 32.65
N ILE A 268 17.87 4.17 31.54
CA ILE A 268 18.03 2.85 30.98
C ILE A 268 19.43 2.72 30.41
N ASP A 269 20.14 1.64 30.79
CA ASP A 269 21.47 1.38 30.30
C ASP A 269 21.49 1.35 28.75
N PRO A 270 22.30 2.19 28.09
CA PRO A 270 22.38 2.21 26.61
C PRO A 270 22.77 0.86 25.98
N THR A 271 23.41 -0.02 26.75
CA THR A 271 23.80 -1.36 26.30
C THR A 271 22.59 -2.22 25.88
N PHE A 272 21.38 -1.95 26.41
CA PHE A 272 20.14 -2.60 25.98
C PHE A 272 19.81 -2.38 24.50
N PHE A 273 20.27 -1.28 23.92
CA PHE A 273 20.00 -0.97 22.51
C PHE A 273 21.05 -1.54 21.55
N VAL A 274 22.14 -2.12 22.08
CA VAL A 274 23.24 -2.72 21.33
C VAL A 274 23.01 -4.20 21.01
N ALA A 275 21.80 -4.73 21.30
CA ALA A 275 21.51 -6.12 20.94
C ALA A 275 21.90 -6.40 19.48
N THR A 276 22.95 -7.19 19.32
CA THR A 276 23.44 -7.60 18.00
C THR A 276 22.37 -8.48 17.38
N ILE A 277 21.75 -7.97 16.30
CA ILE A 277 20.82 -8.76 15.51
C ILE A 277 21.61 -9.90 14.88
N LYS A 278 21.56 -11.07 15.51
CA LYS A 278 22.11 -12.30 14.95
C LYS A 278 20.94 -13.18 14.55
N PRO A 279 20.65 -13.29 13.23
CA PRO A 279 19.61 -14.24 12.78
C PRO A 279 19.96 -15.62 13.33
N ASN A 280 19.00 -16.26 13.99
CA ASN A 280 19.19 -17.61 14.51
C ASN A 280 19.32 -18.58 13.32
N TYR A 281 20.23 -19.57 13.42
CA TYR A 281 20.47 -20.53 12.35
C TYR A 281 19.33 -21.54 12.18
N VAL A 282 18.29 -21.53 13.02
CA VAL A 282 17.12 -22.41 12.86
C VAL A 282 16.27 -21.91 11.70
N MET A 283 16.52 -22.44 10.53
CA MET A 283 15.86 -22.03 9.28
C MET A 283 14.35 -22.13 9.37
N PHE A 284 13.82 -23.16 10.03
CA PHE A 284 12.38 -23.39 10.15
C PHE A 284 11.66 -22.24 10.87
N ASP A 285 12.19 -21.81 12.02
CA ASP A 285 11.61 -20.72 12.82
C ASP A 285 11.61 -19.41 12.03
N GLN A 286 12.68 -19.15 11.28
CA GLN A 286 12.81 -17.98 10.41
C GLN A 286 11.76 -17.98 9.26
N LEU A 287 11.49 -19.15 8.68
CA LEU A 287 10.48 -19.28 7.59
C LEU A 287 9.07 -19.08 8.14
N VAL A 288 8.75 -19.67 9.30
CA VAL A 288 7.45 -19.47 9.96
C VAL A 288 7.27 -18.02 10.37
N ALA A 289 8.29 -17.41 10.96
CA ALA A 289 8.27 -15.99 11.32
C ALA A 289 8.10 -15.09 10.10
N GLY A 290 8.78 -15.38 8.99
CA GLY A 290 8.63 -14.67 7.72
C GLY A 290 7.21 -14.77 7.14
N PHE A 291 6.59 -15.96 7.21
CA PHE A 291 5.19 -16.16 6.81
C PHE A 291 4.25 -15.31 7.67
N CYS A 292 4.37 -15.42 9.00
CA CYS A 292 3.52 -14.70 9.94
C CYS A 292 3.69 -13.18 9.82
N ALA A 293 4.92 -12.68 9.76
CA ALA A 293 5.20 -11.27 9.61
C ALA A 293 4.56 -10.71 8.33
N ALA A 294 4.81 -11.31 7.17
CA ALA A 294 4.25 -10.85 5.90
C ALA A 294 2.71 -10.88 5.88
N THR A 295 2.11 -11.99 6.34
CA THR A 295 0.65 -12.19 6.34
C THR A 295 -0.04 -11.20 7.27
N LEU A 296 0.48 -11.02 8.49
CA LEU A 296 -0.16 -10.20 9.51
C LEU A 296 0.04 -8.70 9.26
N PHE A 297 1.19 -8.30 8.70
CA PHE A 297 1.32 -6.94 8.18
C PHE A 297 0.33 -6.67 7.03
N ALA A 298 0.08 -7.64 6.16
CA ALA A 298 -0.95 -7.50 5.13
C ALA A 298 -2.35 -7.31 5.72
N VAL A 299 -2.68 -7.95 6.88
CA VAL A 299 -3.93 -7.69 7.61
C VAL A 299 -3.97 -6.26 8.15
N ILE A 300 -2.88 -5.74 8.72
CA ILE A 300 -2.80 -4.33 9.16
C ILE A 300 -3.06 -3.37 8.00
N PHE A 301 -2.60 -3.71 6.80
CA PHE A 301 -2.81 -2.94 5.58
C PHE A 301 -4.16 -3.23 4.89
N ASN A 302 -5.07 -3.93 5.56
CA ASN A 302 -6.38 -4.31 5.02
C ASN A 302 -6.31 -5.09 3.70
N ALA A 303 -5.37 -6.02 3.55
CA ALA A 303 -5.33 -6.88 2.37
C ALA A 303 -6.52 -7.83 2.34
N PRO A 304 -7.14 -8.10 1.17
CA PRO A 304 -8.19 -9.10 1.04
C PRO A 304 -7.72 -10.47 1.54
N TYR A 305 -8.54 -11.17 2.34
CA TYR A 305 -8.17 -12.45 2.98
C TYR A 305 -7.70 -13.51 1.98
N ARG A 306 -8.23 -13.51 0.76
CA ARG A 306 -7.84 -14.42 -0.33
C ARG A 306 -6.39 -14.27 -0.78
N LEU A 307 -5.79 -13.10 -0.56
CA LEU A 307 -4.42 -12.79 -0.96
C LEU A 307 -3.42 -13.13 0.15
N LEU A 308 -3.86 -13.27 1.39
CA LEU A 308 -3.00 -13.47 2.55
C LEU A 308 -2.07 -14.70 2.42
N PRO A 309 -2.54 -15.90 2.00
CA PRO A 309 -1.66 -17.06 1.86
C PRO A 309 -0.52 -16.83 0.84
N TYR A 310 -0.81 -16.16 -0.27
CA TYR A 310 0.19 -15.86 -1.30
C TYR A 310 1.22 -14.84 -0.81
N ILE A 311 0.77 -13.85 -0.03
CA ILE A 311 1.66 -12.86 0.61
C ILE A 311 2.57 -13.56 1.61
N GLY A 312 2.02 -14.46 2.44
CA GLY A 312 2.80 -15.25 3.40
C GLY A 312 3.85 -16.12 2.74
N LEU A 313 3.48 -16.84 1.66
CA LEU A 313 4.44 -17.64 0.87
C LEU A 313 5.55 -16.77 0.25
N GLY A 314 5.22 -15.56 -0.20
CA GLY A 314 6.19 -14.58 -0.62
C GLY A 314 7.14 -14.18 0.51
N GLY A 315 6.61 -14.03 1.74
CA GLY A 315 7.40 -13.76 2.96
C GLY A 315 8.38 -14.89 3.28
N VAL A 316 7.93 -16.15 3.18
CA VAL A 316 8.79 -17.34 3.31
C VAL A 316 9.93 -17.31 2.29
N ALA A 317 9.58 -17.09 1.01
CA ALA A 317 10.57 -17.10 -0.06
C ALA A 317 11.62 -16.00 0.12
N CYS A 318 11.19 -14.77 0.45
CA CYS A 318 12.14 -13.66 0.58
C CYS A 318 13.06 -13.82 1.81
N VAL A 319 12.53 -14.23 2.95
CA VAL A 319 13.32 -14.46 4.18
C VAL A 319 14.26 -15.65 4.00
N GLY A 320 13.75 -16.77 3.45
CA GLY A 320 14.56 -17.97 3.23
C GLY A 320 15.75 -17.72 2.31
N VAL A 321 15.50 -17.13 1.16
CA VAL A 321 16.58 -16.83 0.20
C VAL A 321 17.55 -15.81 0.78
N ARG A 322 17.09 -14.71 1.41
CA ARG A 322 17.96 -13.74 2.06
C ARG A 322 18.86 -14.38 3.11
N ASN A 323 18.30 -15.23 3.98
CA ASN A 323 19.06 -15.87 5.07
C ASN A 323 20.08 -16.86 4.54
N ILE A 324 19.73 -17.69 3.54
CA ILE A 324 20.69 -18.59 2.90
C ILE A 324 21.86 -17.81 2.33
N LEU A 325 21.58 -16.75 1.55
CA LEU A 325 22.63 -15.97 0.90
C LEU A 325 23.48 -15.19 1.91
N PHE A 326 22.87 -14.64 2.95
CA PHE A 326 23.58 -13.88 3.98
C PHE A 326 24.42 -14.76 4.90
N ILE A 327 23.88 -15.93 5.33
CA ILE A 327 24.51 -16.76 6.35
C ILE A 327 25.47 -17.79 5.74
N GLN A 328 25.09 -18.46 4.63
CA GLN A 328 25.88 -19.54 4.04
C GLN A 328 26.89 -19.05 2.98
N PHE A 329 26.50 -18.00 2.24
CA PHE A 329 27.35 -17.44 1.17
C PHE A 329 28.02 -16.12 1.55
N ASP A 330 27.82 -15.64 2.79
CA ASP A 330 28.41 -14.40 3.33
C ASP A 330 28.22 -13.17 2.43
N LEU A 331 27.07 -13.13 1.71
CA LEU A 331 26.74 -12.01 0.85
C LEU A 331 26.31 -10.79 1.70
N PRO A 332 26.67 -9.56 1.32
CA PRO A 332 26.19 -8.36 2.00
C PRO A 332 24.67 -8.32 2.12
N LEU A 333 24.15 -7.85 3.26
CA LEU A 333 22.71 -7.82 3.58
C LEU A 333 21.89 -7.17 2.46
N ALA A 334 22.37 -6.10 1.84
CA ALA A 334 21.70 -5.42 0.74
C ALA A 334 21.56 -6.31 -0.50
N ALA A 335 22.61 -7.02 -0.89
CA ALA A 335 22.61 -7.94 -2.04
C ALA A 335 21.74 -9.17 -1.77
N ALA A 336 21.84 -9.77 -0.60
CA ALA A 336 21.01 -10.90 -0.18
C ALA A 336 19.51 -10.49 -0.16
N SER A 337 19.19 -9.28 0.34
CA SER A 337 17.83 -8.75 0.38
C SER A 337 17.29 -8.42 -1.02
N PHE A 338 18.12 -7.93 -1.93
CA PHE A 338 17.77 -7.72 -3.35
C PHE A 338 17.31 -9.03 -4.00
N ILE A 339 18.11 -10.09 -3.87
CA ILE A 339 17.81 -11.41 -4.46
C ILE A 339 16.57 -12.02 -3.79
N GLY A 340 16.46 -11.91 -2.45
CA GLY A 340 15.30 -12.40 -1.70
C GLY A 340 14.01 -11.70 -2.12
N ALA A 341 14.01 -10.37 -2.23
CA ALA A 341 12.87 -9.60 -2.69
C ALA A 341 12.52 -9.91 -4.17
N GLY A 342 13.52 -10.07 -5.03
CA GLY A 342 13.34 -10.47 -6.43
C GLY A 342 12.70 -11.85 -6.55
N THR A 343 13.12 -12.81 -5.74
CA THR A 343 12.54 -14.17 -5.70
C THR A 343 11.06 -14.14 -5.29
N ALA A 344 10.72 -13.43 -4.21
CA ALA A 344 9.32 -13.27 -3.80
C ALA A 344 8.47 -12.59 -4.89
N ALA A 345 9.03 -11.56 -5.53
CA ALA A 345 8.35 -10.83 -6.58
C ALA A 345 8.09 -11.69 -7.83
N LEU A 346 9.04 -12.53 -8.24
CA LEU A 346 8.88 -13.48 -9.35
C LEU A 346 7.86 -14.56 -9.01
N LEU A 347 7.91 -15.11 -7.78
CA LEU A 347 6.98 -16.12 -7.28
C LEU A 347 5.53 -15.59 -7.32
N ILE A 348 5.29 -14.43 -6.73
CA ILE A 348 3.96 -13.80 -6.71
C ILE A 348 3.49 -13.49 -8.12
N SER A 349 4.36 -12.94 -8.97
CA SER A 349 4.01 -12.63 -10.36
C SER A 349 3.60 -13.87 -11.14
N ARG A 350 4.19 -15.03 -10.85
CA ARG A 350 3.87 -16.30 -11.50
C ARG A 350 2.53 -16.87 -11.03
N PHE A 351 2.26 -16.85 -9.72
CA PHE A 351 1.02 -17.42 -9.16
C PHE A 351 -0.19 -16.50 -9.34
N VAL A 352 0.01 -15.19 -9.26
CA VAL A 352 -1.08 -14.19 -9.29
C VAL A 352 -1.41 -13.72 -10.72
N SER A 353 -0.69 -14.19 -11.73
CA SER A 353 -1.00 -13.87 -13.14
C SER A 353 -2.43 -14.27 -13.54
N SER A 354 -3.02 -15.24 -12.86
CA SER A 354 -4.42 -15.66 -13.03
C SER A 354 -5.41 -14.89 -12.15
N LEU A 355 -4.96 -14.22 -11.09
CA LEU A 355 -5.80 -13.39 -10.25
C LEU A 355 -5.79 -11.95 -10.82
N LYS A 356 -6.96 -11.39 -11.07
CA LYS A 356 -7.14 -10.03 -11.66
C LYS A 356 -6.68 -8.89 -10.71
N GLY A 357 -5.99 -9.21 -9.61
CA GLY A 357 -5.54 -8.29 -8.57
C GLY A 357 -4.25 -7.53 -8.89
N SER A 358 -3.92 -6.57 -8.05
CA SER A 358 -2.66 -5.82 -8.15
C SER A 358 -1.49 -6.64 -7.61
N THR A 359 -0.72 -7.24 -8.51
CA THR A 359 0.50 -8.00 -8.19
C THR A 359 1.49 -7.16 -7.38
N THR A 360 1.63 -5.88 -7.72
CA THR A 360 2.60 -4.97 -7.09
C THR A 360 2.37 -4.81 -5.59
N ILE A 361 1.12 -4.70 -5.15
CA ILE A 361 0.79 -4.52 -3.73
C ILE A 361 1.12 -5.78 -2.93
N MET A 362 0.84 -6.96 -3.51
CA MET A 362 1.17 -8.24 -2.88
C MET A 362 2.68 -8.43 -2.72
N ILE A 363 3.45 -8.04 -3.75
CA ILE A 363 4.92 -8.08 -3.71
C ILE A 363 5.43 -7.20 -2.56
N ILE A 364 4.94 -5.96 -2.47
CA ILE A 364 5.39 -5.02 -1.44
C ILE A 364 5.07 -5.57 -0.04
N ALA A 365 3.86 -6.11 0.19
CA ALA A 365 3.50 -6.71 1.48
C ALA A 365 4.38 -7.92 1.83
N SER A 366 4.73 -8.75 0.84
CA SER A 366 5.55 -9.94 1.05
C SER A 366 6.99 -9.63 1.44
N VAL A 367 7.54 -8.51 0.98
CA VAL A 367 8.93 -8.13 1.28
C VAL A 367 9.08 -7.29 2.55
N ILE A 368 7.98 -6.96 3.24
CA ILE A 368 8.01 -6.23 4.52
C ILE A 368 8.96 -6.87 5.54
N PRO A 369 9.02 -8.21 5.72
CA PRO A 369 9.94 -8.83 6.66
C PRO A 369 11.43 -8.56 6.39
N LEU A 370 11.80 -8.13 5.18
CA LEU A 370 13.16 -7.75 4.82
C LEU A 370 13.52 -6.30 5.19
N VAL A 371 12.50 -5.44 5.43
CA VAL A 371 12.74 -4.00 5.65
C VAL A 371 13.62 -3.79 6.88
N PRO A 372 14.78 -3.12 6.72
CA PRO A 372 15.75 -2.94 7.79
C PRO A 372 15.33 -1.81 8.74
N GLY A 373 14.11 -1.91 9.27
CA GLY A 373 13.52 -0.85 10.07
C GLY A 373 14.35 -0.47 11.28
N VAL A 374 14.93 -1.47 11.94
CA VAL A 374 15.80 -1.25 13.12
C VAL A 374 17.05 -0.46 12.75
N LEU A 375 17.70 -0.78 11.63
CA LEU A 375 18.89 -0.05 11.18
C LEU A 375 18.56 1.42 10.88
N LEU A 376 17.41 1.64 10.25
CA LEU A 376 17.00 3.00 9.84
C LEU A 376 16.60 3.87 11.03
N TYR A 377 15.78 3.37 11.96
CA TYR A 377 15.41 4.19 13.12
C TYR A 377 16.61 4.41 14.05
N ARG A 378 17.50 3.41 14.20
CA ARG A 378 18.74 3.55 14.96
C ARG A 378 19.64 4.63 14.36
N PHE A 379 19.86 4.61 13.06
CA PHE A 379 20.59 5.66 12.37
C PHE A 379 20.03 7.05 12.65
N ILE A 380 18.70 7.21 12.62
CA ILE A 380 18.06 8.50 12.93
C ILE A 380 18.17 8.85 14.42
N SER A 381 17.99 7.87 15.31
CA SER A 381 18.14 8.07 16.76
C SER A 381 19.54 8.52 17.15
N ASP A 382 20.56 7.86 16.61
CA ASP A 382 21.95 8.18 16.87
C ASP A 382 22.33 9.55 16.27
N THR A 383 21.66 9.97 15.18
CA THR A 383 21.82 11.31 14.61
C THR A 383 21.40 12.42 15.59
N PHE A 384 20.37 12.21 16.40
CA PHE A 384 20.00 13.18 17.44
C PHE A 384 21.04 13.32 18.56
N GLN A 385 21.90 12.33 18.74
CA GLN A 385 22.96 12.29 19.74
C GLN A 385 24.35 12.54 19.14
N PHE A 386 24.44 12.99 17.88
CA PHE A 386 25.69 13.09 17.13
C PHE A 386 26.79 13.89 17.85
N GLY A 387 26.41 14.95 18.58
CA GLY A 387 27.39 15.78 19.32
C GLY A 387 28.08 15.09 20.51
N SER A 388 27.56 13.94 20.97
CA SER A 388 28.12 13.15 22.09
C SER A 388 28.82 11.86 21.65
N LEU A 389 28.84 11.58 20.33
CA LEU A 389 29.42 10.36 19.78
C LEU A 389 30.94 10.41 19.75
N SER A 390 31.60 9.31 20.14
CA SER A 390 33.01 9.09 19.92
C SER A 390 33.33 8.80 18.45
N LEU A 391 34.60 8.84 18.04
CA LEU A 391 35.01 8.53 16.67
C LEU A 391 34.60 7.09 16.25
N THR A 392 34.67 6.14 17.15
CA THR A 392 34.25 4.76 16.92
C THR A 392 32.73 4.67 16.74
N ASP A 393 31.95 5.44 17.50
CA ASP A 393 30.50 5.50 17.40
C ASP A 393 30.06 6.15 16.09
N ILE A 394 30.77 7.20 15.62
CA ILE A 394 30.53 7.81 14.32
C ILE A 394 30.72 6.82 13.18
N GLN A 395 31.77 5.97 13.25
CA GLN A 395 31.99 4.93 12.26
C GLN A 395 30.84 3.90 12.27
N ALA A 396 30.42 3.44 13.44
CA ALA A 396 29.29 2.54 13.61
C ALA A 396 27.99 3.15 13.10
N TRP A 397 27.69 4.39 13.44
CA TRP A 397 26.54 5.15 12.96
C TRP A 397 26.49 5.23 11.43
N LEU A 398 27.62 5.59 10.80
CA LEU A 398 27.70 5.65 9.34
C LEU A 398 27.48 4.29 8.68
N GLN A 399 28.09 3.23 9.23
CA GLN A 399 27.93 1.87 8.75
C GLN A 399 26.46 1.40 8.83
N VAL A 400 25.77 1.66 9.94
CA VAL A 400 24.37 1.33 10.15
C VAL A 400 23.50 2.06 9.12
N GLY A 401 23.72 3.38 8.93
CA GLY A 401 22.97 4.19 7.98
C GLY A 401 23.14 3.73 6.53
N ILE A 402 24.39 3.54 6.09
CA ILE A 402 24.70 3.06 4.74
C ILE A 402 24.11 1.67 4.50
N THR A 403 24.30 0.73 5.44
CA THR A 403 23.75 -0.62 5.31
C THR A 403 22.24 -0.61 5.25
N GLY A 404 21.58 0.15 6.12
CA GLY A 404 20.12 0.29 6.12
C GLY A 404 19.61 0.86 4.79
N PHE A 405 20.20 1.93 4.31
CA PHE A 405 19.81 2.60 3.07
C PHE A 405 20.02 1.71 1.84
N LEU A 406 21.19 1.08 1.71
CA LEU A 406 21.49 0.15 0.61
C LEU A 406 20.57 -1.07 0.63
N THR A 407 20.19 -1.55 1.83
CA THR A 407 19.24 -2.67 1.96
C THR A 407 17.86 -2.29 1.44
N VAL A 408 17.37 -1.09 1.76
CA VAL A 408 16.07 -0.61 1.22
C VAL A 408 16.11 -0.48 -0.29
N ILE A 409 17.18 0.09 -0.84
CA ILE A 409 17.37 0.17 -2.30
C ILE A 409 17.37 -1.24 -2.90
N GLY A 410 18.09 -2.18 -2.29
CA GLY A 410 18.12 -3.58 -2.70
C GLY A 410 16.72 -4.19 -2.74
N ILE A 411 15.95 -4.08 -1.64
CA ILE A 411 14.58 -4.61 -1.56
C ILE A 411 13.67 -3.99 -2.63
N ALA A 412 13.68 -2.67 -2.75
CA ALA A 412 12.83 -1.97 -3.71
C ALA A 412 13.18 -2.32 -5.16
N SER A 413 14.48 -2.40 -5.47
CA SER A 413 14.96 -2.81 -6.79
C SER A 413 14.60 -4.27 -7.09
N GLY A 414 14.78 -5.17 -6.11
CA GLY A 414 14.38 -6.58 -6.23
C GLY A 414 12.89 -6.75 -6.44
N ALA A 415 12.06 -6.03 -5.67
CA ALA A 415 10.61 -6.02 -5.83
C ALA A 415 10.15 -5.48 -7.20
N ALA A 416 10.94 -4.60 -7.84
CA ALA A 416 10.67 -4.05 -9.15
C ALA A 416 11.09 -4.97 -10.31
N VAL A 417 11.95 -5.98 -10.08
CA VAL A 417 12.52 -6.87 -11.11
C VAL A 417 11.46 -7.47 -12.05
N PRO A 418 10.33 -8.03 -11.59
CA PRO A 418 9.33 -8.60 -12.50
C PRO A 418 8.72 -7.55 -13.44
N ASN A 419 8.54 -6.33 -12.94
CA ASN A 419 8.02 -5.25 -13.77
C ASN A 419 9.05 -4.84 -14.83
N ILE A 420 10.34 -4.79 -14.48
CA ILE A 420 11.43 -4.41 -15.40
C ILE A 420 11.66 -5.51 -16.44
N LEU A 421 11.79 -6.77 -16.02
CA LEU A 421 12.06 -7.90 -16.93
C LEU A 421 10.88 -8.25 -17.81
N ALA A 422 9.67 -8.12 -17.29
CA ALA A 422 8.46 -8.47 -18.01
C ALA A 422 7.75 -7.26 -18.63
N GLU A 423 8.28 -6.04 -18.44
CA GLU A 423 7.60 -4.79 -18.81
C GLU A 423 7.15 -4.80 -20.26
N ARG A 424 8.01 -5.18 -21.21
CA ARG A 424 7.66 -5.23 -22.63
C ARG A 424 6.61 -6.31 -22.94
N SER A 425 6.75 -7.51 -22.38
CA SER A 425 5.82 -8.62 -22.66
C SER A 425 4.51 -8.52 -21.88
N ILE A 426 4.56 -8.05 -20.62
CA ILE A 426 3.35 -7.84 -19.80
C ILE A 426 2.58 -6.62 -20.28
N GLN A 427 3.25 -5.52 -20.62
CA GLN A 427 2.59 -4.34 -21.18
C GLN A 427 1.96 -4.68 -22.53
N LYS A 428 2.67 -5.40 -23.41
CA LYS A 428 2.12 -5.86 -24.69
C LYS A 428 0.87 -6.74 -24.49
N ARG A 429 0.93 -7.76 -23.62
CA ARG A 429 -0.23 -8.61 -23.32
C ARG A 429 -1.38 -7.85 -22.65
N ARG A 430 -1.08 -6.87 -21.79
CA ARG A 430 -2.10 -6.01 -21.16
C ARG A 430 -2.74 -5.09 -22.21
N GLN A 431 -1.95 -4.50 -23.08
CA GLN A 431 -2.44 -3.65 -24.15
C GLN A 431 -3.29 -4.44 -25.14
N GLU A 432 -2.85 -5.63 -25.55
CA GLU A 432 -3.63 -6.55 -26.38
C GLU A 432 -4.96 -6.95 -25.71
N ARG A 433 -4.98 -7.17 -24.38
CA ARG A 433 -6.23 -7.42 -23.65
C ARG A 433 -7.16 -6.22 -23.63
N ILE A 434 -6.63 -5.03 -23.41
CA ILE A 434 -7.40 -3.78 -23.45
C ILE A 434 -7.97 -3.58 -24.84
N GLU A 435 -7.17 -3.74 -25.88
CA GLU A 435 -7.59 -3.61 -27.29
C GLU A 435 -8.65 -4.64 -27.66
N LYS A 436 -8.48 -5.91 -27.26
CA LYS A 436 -9.50 -6.96 -27.46
C LYS A 436 -10.80 -6.65 -26.73
N ALA A 437 -10.73 -6.17 -25.48
CA ALA A 437 -11.91 -5.77 -24.71
C ALA A 437 -12.63 -4.58 -25.35
N LEU A 438 -11.88 -3.59 -25.84
CA LEU A 438 -12.43 -2.42 -26.55
C LEU A 438 -13.01 -2.82 -27.92
N ALA A 439 -12.35 -3.72 -28.67
CA ALA A 439 -12.87 -4.22 -29.95
C ALA A 439 -14.18 -5.00 -29.75
N ALA A 440 -14.23 -5.90 -28.75
CA ALA A 440 -15.45 -6.62 -28.39
C ALA A 440 -16.59 -5.68 -27.95
N ARG A 441 -16.25 -4.58 -27.26
CA ARG A 441 -17.21 -3.56 -26.86
C ARG A 441 -17.76 -2.78 -28.06
N ARG A 442 -16.90 -2.43 -29.03
CA ARG A 442 -17.30 -1.77 -30.29
C ARG A 442 -18.21 -2.68 -31.13
N GLN A 443 -17.88 -3.97 -31.25
CA GLN A 443 -18.71 -4.94 -31.98
C GLN A 443 -20.11 -5.13 -31.38
N ARG A 444 -20.27 -4.95 -30.06
CA ARG A 444 -21.57 -5.06 -29.38
C ARG A 444 -22.40 -3.79 -29.49
N GLY A 445 -21.98 -2.78 -30.25
CA GLY A 445 -22.70 -1.51 -30.41
C GLY A 445 -22.83 -0.68 -29.14
N LEU A 446 -22.03 -0.99 -28.13
CA LEU A 446 -22.00 -0.27 -26.86
C LEU A 446 -21.22 1.03 -27.02
N ALA A 447 -21.76 1.96 -27.78
CA ALA A 447 -21.49 3.36 -27.59
C ALA A 447 -21.79 3.68 -26.11
N ILE A 448 -21.00 4.58 -25.51
CA ILE A 448 -21.18 5.03 -24.12
C ILE A 448 -22.63 5.50 -24.01
N THR A 449 -23.49 4.65 -23.43
CA THR A 449 -24.91 4.97 -23.24
C THR A 449 -25.00 6.04 -22.17
N GLU A 450 -25.63 7.16 -22.53
CA GLU A 450 -25.89 8.26 -21.61
C GLU A 450 -26.91 7.77 -20.57
N CYS A 451 -26.54 7.88 -19.29
CA CYS A 451 -27.48 7.61 -18.18
C CYS A 451 -27.85 8.93 -17.54
N HIS A 452 -29.12 9.10 -17.22
CA HIS A 452 -29.64 10.25 -16.49
C HIS A 452 -30.45 9.78 -15.27
N ALA A 453 -30.45 10.57 -14.22
CA ALA A 453 -31.27 10.29 -13.05
C ALA A 453 -32.71 10.74 -13.33
N ASN A 454 -33.69 9.89 -12.98
CA ASN A 454 -35.08 10.30 -12.98
C ASN A 454 -35.42 11.16 -11.74
N GLU A 455 -36.63 11.68 -11.67
CA GLU A 455 -37.09 12.52 -10.55
C GLU A 455 -37.08 11.79 -9.19
N SER A 456 -37.07 10.46 -9.17
CA SER A 456 -36.96 9.61 -7.98
C SER A 456 -35.52 9.25 -7.60
N GLY A 457 -34.51 9.77 -8.31
CA GLY A 457 -33.09 9.50 -8.04
C GLY A 457 -32.58 8.18 -8.59
N GLN A 458 -33.39 7.41 -9.33
CA GLN A 458 -32.96 6.19 -9.99
C GLN A 458 -32.22 6.51 -11.29
N LEU A 459 -31.15 5.78 -11.58
CA LEU A 459 -30.37 5.92 -12.80
C LEU A 459 -31.01 5.13 -13.94
N LEU A 460 -31.52 5.85 -14.92
CA LEU A 460 -32.00 5.31 -16.20
C LEU A 460 -30.88 5.35 -17.22
N CYS A 461 -30.51 4.20 -17.75
CA CYS A 461 -29.50 4.07 -18.80
C CYS A 461 -30.14 3.59 -20.09
N GLN A 462 -29.86 4.29 -21.19
CA GLN A 462 -30.33 3.89 -22.51
C GLN A 462 -29.50 2.73 -23.05
N ARG A 463 -30.12 1.61 -23.34
CA ARG A 463 -29.50 0.41 -23.92
C ARG A 463 -29.92 0.31 -25.39
N PRO A 464 -28.96 0.26 -26.34
CA PRO A 464 -29.32 -0.01 -27.73
C PRO A 464 -29.78 -1.46 -27.89
N THR A 465 -30.99 -1.61 -28.41
CA THR A 465 -31.56 -2.90 -28.81
C THR A 465 -31.68 -2.94 -30.36
N SER A 466 -32.01 -4.08 -30.93
CA SER A 466 -32.24 -4.22 -32.37
C SER A 466 -33.43 -3.41 -32.87
N GLU A 467 -34.30 -2.92 -31.98
CA GLU A 467 -35.54 -2.18 -32.28
C GLU A 467 -35.47 -0.70 -31.85
N GLY A 468 -34.37 -0.23 -31.24
CA GLY A 468 -34.20 1.14 -30.77
C GLY A 468 -33.44 1.24 -29.44
N LEU A 469 -33.64 2.36 -28.71
CA LEU A 469 -33.06 2.60 -27.40
C LEU A 469 -34.06 2.21 -26.31
N GLU A 470 -33.71 1.23 -25.47
CA GLU A 470 -34.49 0.82 -24.31
C GLU A 470 -33.94 1.46 -23.04
N GLU A 471 -34.80 2.04 -22.20
CA GLU A 471 -34.41 2.56 -20.90
C GLU A 471 -34.40 1.44 -19.85
N VAL A 472 -33.25 1.22 -19.22
CA VAL A 472 -33.04 0.21 -18.19
C VAL A 472 -32.76 0.90 -16.86
N VAL A 473 -33.54 0.60 -15.83
CA VAL A 473 -33.29 1.05 -14.45
C VAL A 473 -32.13 0.25 -13.88
N ILE A 474 -31.10 0.94 -13.36
CA ILE A 474 -30.03 0.26 -12.61
C ILE A 474 -30.40 0.33 -11.13
N GLU A 475 -30.81 -0.80 -10.55
CA GLU A 475 -31.11 -0.91 -9.13
C GLU A 475 -29.83 -0.84 -8.28
N GLU A 476 -29.93 -0.22 -7.10
CA GLU A 476 -28.85 -0.09 -6.12
C GLU A 476 -28.36 -1.48 -5.64
N ASP A 477 -29.23 -2.47 -5.62
CA ASP A 477 -28.92 -3.88 -5.31
C ASP A 477 -27.92 -4.51 -6.29
N PHE A 478 -27.90 -4.09 -7.54
CA PHE A 478 -26.93 -4.58 -8.53
C PHE A 478 -25.50 -4.15 -8.18
N VAL A 479 -25.32 -2.95 -7.65
CA VAL A 479 -24.02 -2.44 -7.21
C VAL A 479 -23.58 -3.14 -5.94
N ASN A 480 -24.50 -3.35 -4.99
CA ASN A 480 -24.25 -4.07 -3.75
C ASN A 480 -23.87 -5.54 -3.99
N HIS A 481 -24.55 -6.23 -4.91
CA HIS A 481 -24.21 -7.60 -5.30
C HIS A 481 -22.85 -7.72 -5.95
N LEU A 482 -22.46 -6.74 -6.76
CA LEU A 482 -21.16 -6.70 -7.43
C LEU A 482 -19.98 -6.52 -6.47
N ILE A 483 -20.18 -5.81 -5.38
CA ILE A 483 -19.14 -5.46 -4.40
C ILE A 483 -19.08 -6.49 -3.29
N ASN A 484 -20.21 -6.98 -2.80
CA ASN A 484 -20.27 -8.02 -1.78
C ASN A 484 -19.76 -9.36 -2.31
N ASP A 485 -20.01 -9.73 -3.58
CA ASP A 485 -19.40 -10.90 -4.22
C ASP A 485 -17.87 -10.81 -4.31
N GLU A 486 -17.30 -9.61 -4.32
CA GLU A 486 -15.85 -9.40 -4.35
C GLU A 486 -15.23 -9.39 -2.95
N ILE A 487 -15.91 -8.83 -1.97
CA ILE A 487 -15.44 -8.76 -0.58
C ILE A 487 -15.64 -10.12 0.10
N ASP A 488 -16.79 -10.77 -0.06
CA ASP A 488 -17.14 -12.04 0.57
C ASP A 488 -16.76 -13.27 -0.26
N GLY A 489 -16.37 -13.09 -1.51
CA GLY A 489 -15.87 -14.18 -2.34
C GLY A 489 -16.90 -15.21 -2.75
N ARG A 490 -18.15 -14.92 -2.70
CA ARG A 490 -19.22 -15.81 -3.23
C ARG A 490 -19.38 -15.57 -4.72
N SER A 491 -18.56 -16.24 -5.51
CA SER A 491 -18.85 -16.45 -6.92
C SER A 491 -20.08 -17.32 -7.02
N THR A 492 -21.24 -16.74 -7.23
CA THR A 492 -22.37 -17.49 -7.76
C THR A 492 -22.02 -17.91 -9.18
N LYS A 493 -21.56 -19.16 -9.34
CA LYS A 493 -21.77 -19.93 -10.56
C LYS A 493 -23.27 -20.06 -10.72
N LYS A 494 -23.87 -19.23 -11.55
CA LYS A 494 -25.12 -19.57 -12.25
C LYS A 494 -25.15 -18.82 -13.58
N GLU A 495 -25.16 -19.67 -14.63
CA GLU A 495 -25.61 -19.55 -16.03
C GLU A 495 -25.15 -18.36 -16.86
#